data_d0e90c13fc8d4b50ab9ed1881dab008f
#
_entry.id   d0e90c13fc8d4b50ab9ed1881dab008f
#
_cell.length_a   1.000
_cell.length_b   1.000
_cell.length_c   1.000
_cell.angle_alpha   90.00
_cell.angle_beta   90.00
_cell.angle_gamma   90.00
#
_symmetry.space_group_name_H-M   'P 1'
#
loop_
_entity.id
_entity.type
_entity.pdbx_description
1 polymer ?
#
loop_
_entity_poly.entity_id
_entity_poly.type
_entity_poly.pdbx_seq_one_letter_code
_entity_poly.pdbx_strand_id
1 'polypeptide(L)'
;VRLVGSEMCIRDRCRISMILEGTDNVYFPSEVSRFQEVEQTRAHFAAVGIGLAETAETKGIIYDKFCIVTDAQSDIERMYREFEQEFDIMDRRGGVYELVPHGCSKGTAVDYALKQFQLEKEDAYVFGDSSNDLTMFRCGAHTIALGKHDEVLDPYTEYVTDTVERDGVAKAMEHYGLI
;
A
#
# COMPACT_ATOMS: atom_id res chain seq x y z
N VAL A 1 -14.54 -0.84 1.92
CA VAL A 1 -14.96 -2.19 1.45
C VAL A 1 -15.44 -2.98 2.66
N ARG A 2 -16.49 -3.74 2.50
CA ARG A 2 -17.08 -4.52 3.59
C ARG A 2 -16.89 -6.00 3.28
N LEU A 3 -15.99 -6.66 4.00
CA LEU A 3 -15.85 -8.11 3.94
C LEU A 3 -17.13 -8.79 4.47
N VAL A 4 -17.72 -9.59 3.63
CA VAL A 4 -18.81 -10.47 4.00
C VAL A 4 -18.34 -11.88 3.69
N GLY A 5 -17.74 -12.56 4.65
CA GLY A 5 -17.53 -14.03 4.64
C GLY A 5 -16.92 -14.71 3.40
N SER A 6 -17.03 -14.09 2.22
CA SER A 6 -16.56 -14.62 0.94
C SER A 6 -15.03 -14.62 0.84
N GLU A 7 -14.39 -13.55 1.31
CA GLU A 7 -12.94 -13.36 1.19
C GLU A 7 -12.16 -14.31 2.12
N MET A 8 -12.73 -14.62 3.29
CA MET A 8 -12.15 -15.64 4.16
C MET A 8 -12.19 -17.03 3.52
N CYS A 9 -13.27 -17.34 2.78
CA CYS A 9 -13.35 -18.56 1.98
C CYS A 9 -12.34 -18.53 0.81
N ILE A 10 -12.08 -17.36 0.21
CA ILE A 10 -11.08 -17.19 -0.84
C ILE A 10 -9.68 -17.42 -0.25
N ARG A 11 -9.38 -16.83 0.92
CA ARG A 11 -8.12 -17.04 1.63
C ARG A 11 -7.78 -18.52 1.75
N ASP A 12 -8.72 -19.30 2.24
CA ASP A 12 -8.52 -20.74 2.49
C ASP A 12 -8.39 -21.53 1.18
N ARG A 13 -9.21 -21.20 0.16
CA ARG A 13 -9.16 -21.86 -1.15
C ARG A 13 -7.86 -21.56 -1.91
N CYS A 14 -7.36 -20.35 -1.81
CA CYS A 14 -6.11 -19.91 -2.45
C CYS A 14 -4.88 -20.26 -1.62
N ARG A 15 -5.02 -20.70 -0.38
CA ARG A 15 -3.92 -20.97 0.57
C ARG A 15 -3.03 -19.76 0.77
N ILE A 16 -3.64 -18.61 1.00
CA ILE A 16 -2.98 -17.32 1.24
C ILE A 16 -3.25 -16.85 2.66
N SER A 17 -2.55 -15.82 3.10
CA SER A 17 -2.93 -15.05 4.28
C SER A 17 -3.24 -13.61 3.90
N MET A 18 -4.06 -12.95 4.71
CA MET A 18 -4.52 -11.58 4.45
C MET A 18 -4.32 -10.72 5.69
N ILE A 19 -3.81 -9.52 5.48
CA ILE A 19 -3.72 -8.46 6.48
C ILE A 19 -4.60 -7.32 5.97
N LEU A 20 -5.66 -6.98 6.71
CA LEU A 20 -6.60 -5.95 6.29
C LEU A 20 -6.23 -4.63 6.98
N GLU A 21 -6.23 -3.55 6.24
CA GLU A 21 -5.87 -2.24 6.72
C GLU A 21 -7.08 -1.30 6.61
N GLY A 22 -7.57 -0.84 7.75
CA GLY A 22 -8.62 0.16 7.85
C GLY A 22 -8.08 1.50 8.37
N THR A 23 -8.97 2.47 8.50
CA THR A 23 -8.62 3.82 8.93
C THR A 23 -7.97 3.86 10.31
N ASP A 24 -8.47 3.06 11.27
CA ASP A 24 -8.05 3.12 12.67
C ASP A 24 -7.35 1.83 13.14
N ASN A 25 -7.46 0.74 12.39
CA ASN A 25 -7.00 -0.57 12.81
C ASN A 25 -6.39 -1.38 11.67
N VAL A 26 -5.51 -2.29 12.05
CA VAL A 26 -5.02 -3.35 11.17
C VAL A 26 -5.53 -4.69 11.70
N TYR A 27 -6.12 -5.49 10.83
CA TYR A 27 -6.76 -6.74 11.20
C TYR A 27 -5.95 -7.92 10.69
N PHE A 28 -5.50 -8.75 11.60
CA PHE A 28 -4.77 -9.98 11.32
C PHE A 28 -5.68 -11.19 11.45
N PRO A 29 -5.34 -12.34 10.84
CA PRO A 29 -6.02 -13.60 11.12
C PRO A 29 -6.07 -13.90 12.62
N SER A 30 -7.15 -14.48 13.12
CA SER A 30 -7.29 -14.84 14.53
C SER A 30 -6.30 -15.94 14.96
N GLU A 31 -5.98 -16.85 14.05
CA GLU A 31 -5.00 -17.91 14.27
C GLU A 31 -3.59 -17.45 13.88
N VAL A 32 -2.58 -18.11 14.46
CA VAL A 32 -1.18 -17.90 14.06
C VAL A 32 -1.00 -18.32 12.62
N SER A 33 -0.51 -17.42 11.82
CA SER A 33 -0.29 -17.66 10.39
C SER A 33 0.92 -18.55 10.17
N ARG A 34 0.83 -19.44 9.17
CA ARG A 34 2.00 -20.19 8.68
C ARG A 34 3.02 -19.30 7.95
N PHE A 35 2.63 -18.09 7.58
CA PHE A 35 3.47 -17.13 6.90
C PHE A 35 4.21 -16.27 7.92
N GLN A 36 5.52 -16.39 7.95
CA GLN A 36 6.37 -15.68 8.91
C GLN A 36 6.22 -14.17 8.79
N GLU A 37 6.07 -13.65 7.60
CA GLU A 37 5.89 -12.23 7.30
C GLU A 37 4.64 -11.66 7.99
N VAL A 38 3.55 -12.42 8.06
CA VAL A 38 2.32 -12.01 8.73
C VAL A 38 2.55 -11.85 10.23
N GLU A 39 3.25 -12.81 10.84
CA GLU A 39 3.52 -12.78 12.29
C GLU A 39 4.56 -11.71 12.67
N GLN A 40 5.56 -11.49 11.83
CA GLN A 40 6.52 -10.39 12.00
C GLN A 40 5.82 -9.03 11.92
N THR A 41 4.94 -8.86 10.93
CA THR A 41 4.15 -7.64 10.77
C THR A 41 3.22 -7.43 11.97
N ARG A 42 2.54 -8.47 12.43
CA ARG A 42 1.70 -8.44 13.64
C ARG A 42 2.51 -7.99 14.87
N ALA A 43 3.67 -8.58 15.09
CA ALA A 43 4.54 -8.24 16.20
C ALA A 43 5.04 -6.78 16.12
N HIS A 44 5.36 -6.31 14.91
CA HIS A 44 5.75 -4.92 14.69
C HIS A 44 4.64 -3.94 15.05
N PHE A 45 3.42 -4.15 14.56
CA PHE A 45 2.28 -3.29 14.87
C PHE A 45 1.94 -3.30 16.37
N ALA A 46 2.00 -4.45 17.01
CA ALA A 46 1.82 -4.56 18.46
C ALA A 46 2.87 -3.76 19.25
N ALA A 47 4.13 -3.79 18.80
CA ALA A 47 5.24 -3.08 19.45
C ALA A 47 5.11 -1.56 19.35
N VAL A 48 4.50 -1.04 18.27
CA VAL A 48 4.26 0.42 18.10
C VAL A 48 2.89 0.86 18.62
N GLY A 49 2.14 -0.02 19.29
CA GLY A 49 0.89 0.31 19.97
C GLY A 49 -0.33 0.45 19.05
N ILE A 50 -0.26 -0.05 17.82
CA ILE A 50 -1.42 -0.12 16.94
C ILE A 50 -2.36 -1.20 17.44
N GLY A 51 -3.66 -0.85 17.56
CA GLY A 51 -4.68 -1.75 18.10
C GLY A 51 -4.85 -3.01 17.26
N LEU A 52 -4.80 -4.17 17.94
CA LEU A 52 -5.03 -5.50 17.36
C LEU A 52 -6.22 -6.19 18.05
N ALA A 53 -7.18 -5.39 18.52
CA ALA A 53 -8.28 -5.90 19.34
C ALA A 53 -9.27 -6.76 18.55
N GLU A 54 -9.38 -6.54 17.25
CA GLU A 54 -10.25 -7.28 16.35
C GLU A 54 -9.42 -8.05 15.32
N THR A 55 -10.00 -9.14 14.81
CA THR A 55 -9.35 -9.98 13.81
C THR A 55 -10.03 -9.87 12.46
N ALA A 56 -9.38 -10.35 11.42
CA ALA A 56 -9.92 -10.34 10.06
C ALA A 56 -11.25 -11.11 9.94
N GLU A 57 -11.54 -12.02 10.87
CA GLU A 57 -12.80 -12.79 10.95
C GLU A 57 -13.94 -12.05 11.65
N THR A 58 -13.68 -10.90 12.26
CA THR A 58 -14.70 -10.10 12.96
C THR A 58 -15.75 -9.59 11.97
N LYS A 59 -17.03 -9.84 12.26
CA LYS A 59 -18.12 -9.39 11.39
C LYS A 59 -18.25 -7.87 11.40
N GLY A 60 -18.36 -7.32 10.20
CA GLY A 60 -18.68 -5.90 10.01
C GLY A 60 -17.49 -4.96 10.13
N ILE A 61 -16.26 -5.48 10.13
CA ILE A 61 -15.06 -4.64 10.00
C ILE A 61 -15.12 -3.87 8.68
N ILE A 62 -14.56 -2.68 8.70
CA ILE A 62 -14.37 -1.83 7.53
C ILE A 62 -12.88 -1.71 7.31
N TYR A 63 -12.46 -1.93 6.08
CA TYR A 63 -11.05 -1.78 5.68
C TYR A 63 -10.97 -1.04 4.35
N ASP A 64 -9.85 -0.38 4.11
CA ASP A 64 -9.62 0.47 2.94
C ASP A 64 -8.83 -0.29 1.87
N LYS A 65 -7.89 -1.11 2.31
CA LYS A 65 -7.05 -1.98 1.47
C LYS A 65 -6.62 -3.22 2.25
N PHE A 66 -5.98 -4.15 1.59
CA PHE A 66 -5.38 -5.30 2.25
C PHE A 66 -4.15 -5.82 1.53
N CYS A 67 -3.29 -6.49 2.29
CA CYS A 67 -2.15 -7.21 1.77
C CYS A 67 -2.42 -8.72 1.78
N ILE A 68 -2.00 -9.40 0.73
CA ILE A 68 -1.98 -10.85 0.63
C ILE A 68 -0.54 -11.33 0.73
N VAL A 69 -0.31 -12.34 1.56
CA VAL A 69 0.98 -13.03 1.68
C VAL A 69 0.83 -14.45 1.13
N THR A 70 1.76 -14.85 0.29
CA THR A 70 1.75 -16.10 -0.46
C THR A 70 3.04 -16.87 -0.30
N ASP A 71 3.02 -18.16 -0.63
CA ASP A 71 4.18 -19.04 -0.71
C ASP A 71 4.09 -19.98 -1.94
N ALA A 72 5.02 -20.91 -2.06
CA ALA A 72 5.04 -21.87 -3.16
C ALA A 72 3.81 -22.81 -3.22
N GLN A 73 2.99 -22.85 -2.17
CA GLN A 73 1.77 -23.66 -2.13
C GLN A 73 0.51 -22.85 -2.44
N SER A 74 0.63 -21.54 -2.57
CA SER A 74 -0.48 -20.62 -2.84
C SER A 74 -0.93 -20.68 -4.30
N ASP A 75 -2.24 -20.63 -4.52
CA ASP A 75 -2.85 -20.61 -5.86
C ASP A 75 -2.99 -19.14 -6.32
N ILE A 76 -1.89 -18.61 -6.88
CA ILE A 76 -1.79 -17.22 -7.33
C ILE A 76 -2.76 -16.93 -8.47
N GLU A 77 -2.89 -17.84 -9.44
CA GLU A 77 -3.82 -17.63 -10.57
C GLU A 77 -5.27 -17.52 -10.10
N ARG A 78 -5.64 -18.35 -9.14
CA ARG A 78 -6.96 -18.28 -8.53
C ARG A 78 -7.15 -17.00 -7.74
N MET A 79 -6.17 -16.59 -6.96
CA MET A 79 -6.19 -15.32 -6.23
C MET A 79 -6.48 -14.14 -7.17
N TYR A 80 -5.78 -14.05 -8.31
CA TYR A 80 -6.04 -13.00 -9.30
C TYR A 80 -7.49 -13.06 -9.80
N ARG A 81 -7.99 -14.21 -10.23
CA ARG A 81 -9.38 -14.35 -10.72
C ARG A 81 -10.45 -13.97 -9.70
N GLU A 82 -10.19 -14.21 -8.41
CA GLU A 82 -11.15 -13.91 -7.35
C GLU A 82 -11.18 -12.41 -7.00
N PHE A 83 -10.06 -11.69 -7.16
CA PHE A 83 -9.96 -10.29 -6.72
C PHE A 83 -9.86 -9.25 -7.85
N GLU A 84 -9.43 -9.62 -9.05
CA GLU A 84 -9.19 -8.68 -10.15
C GLU A 84 -10.42 -7.90 -10.62
N GLN A 85 -11.62 -8.33 -10.28
CA GLN A 85 -12.87 -7.64 -10.66
C GLN A 85 -13.18 -6.43 -9.79
N GLU A 86 -12.63 -6.37 -8.57
CA GLU A 86 -12.94 -5.33 -7.61
C GLU A 86 -11.69 -4.55 -7.16
N PHE A 87 -10.50 -5.14 -7.33
CA PHE A 87 -9.24 -4.60 -6.80
C PHE A 87 -8.15 -4.50 -7.86
N ASP A 88 -7.39 -3.43 -7.79
CA ASP A 88 -6.08 -3.33 -8.43
C ASP A 88 -5.07 -4.10 -7.58
N ILE A 89 -4.38 -5.07 -8.20
CA ILE A 89 -3.44 -5.98 -7.52
C ILE A 89 -2.01 -5.57 -7.87
N MET A 90 -1.26 -5.15 -6.85
CA MET A 90 0.13 -4.73 -6.99
C MET A 90 1.06 -5.78 -6.41
N ASP A 91 1.91 -6.38 -7.24
CA ASP A 91 2.97 -7.28 -6.79
C ASP A 91 4.10 -6.47 -6.13
N ARG A 92 4.27 -6.66 -4.82
CA ARG A 92 5.31 -6.02 -4.00
C ARG A 92 6.60 -6.82 -3.96
N ARG A 93 6.66 -7.90 -4.74
CA ARG A 93 7.71 -8.92 -4.74
C ARG A 93 7.76 -9.76 -3.45
N GLY A 94 8.54 -10.83 -3.47
CA GLY A 94 8.70 -11.71 -2.31
C GLY A 94 7.43 -12.44 -1.87
N GLY A 95 6.41 -12.58 -2.74
CA GLY A 95 5.15 -13.24 -2.40
C GLY A 95 4.16 -12.35 -1.65
N VAL A 96 4.36 -11.04 -1.66
CA VAL A 96 3.46 -10.06 -1.06
C VAL A 96 2.73 -9.28 -2.16
N TYR A 97 1.42 -9.19 -2.04
CA TYR A 97 0.56 -8.43 -2.95
C TYR A 97 -0.26 -7.42 -2.16
N GLU A 98 -0.33 -6.19 -2.65
CA GLU A 98 -1.19 -5.15 -2.10
C GLU A 98 -2.42 -4.99 -3.00
N LEU A 99 -3.59 -5.01 -2.40
CA LEU A 99 -4.87 -4.90 -3.09
C LEU A 99 -5.60 -3.64 -2.64
N VAL A 100 -5.92 -2.79 -3.59
CA VAL A 100 -6.68 -1.56 -3.37
C VAL A 100 -7.93 -1.56 -4.24
N PRO A 101 -9.07 -1.03 -3.79
CA PRO A 101 -10.27 -0.93 -4.62
C PRO A 101 -9.97 -0.18 -5.92
N HIS A 102 -10.59 -0.60 -7.02
CA HIS A 102 -10.44 0.09 -8.31
C HIS A 102 -10.67 1.59 -8.20
N GLY A 103 -9.83 2.36 -8.88
CA GLY A 103 -9.87 3.81 -8.83
C GLY A 103 -9.28 4.45 -7.57
N CYS A 104 -8.80 3.64 -6.62
CA CYS A 104 -8.08 4.11 -5.44
C CYS A 104 -6.57 3.92 -5.66
N SER A 105 -5.82 5.00 -5.69
CA SER A 105 -4.37 4.97 -5.83
C SER A 105 -3.76 6.21 -5.18
N LYS A 106 -2.44 6.21 -4.97
CA LYS A 106 -1.73 7.42 -4.50
C LYS A 106 -1.91 8.59 -5.48
N GLY A 107 -2.00 8.32 -6.79
CA GLY A 107 -2.27 9.33 -7.82
C GLY A 107 -3.66 9.93 -7.70
N THR A 108 -4.70 9.10 -7.61
CA THR A 108 -6.07 9.61 -7.42
C THR A 108 -6.24 10.35 -6.10
N ALA A 109 -5.46 10.00 -5.07
CA ALA A 109 -5.43 10.75 -3.80
C ALA A 109 -4.82 12.15 -3.98
N VAL A 110 -3.75 12.29 -4.78
CA VAL A 110 -3.17 13.60 -5.13
C VAL A 110 -4.20 14.45 -5.88
N ASP A 111 -4.83 13.90 -6.92
CA ASP A 111 -5.86 14.60 -7.70
C ASP A 111 -7.05 15.04 -6.81
N TYR A 112 -7.46 14.17 -5.89
CA TYR A 112 -8.52 14.49 -4.92
C TYR A 112 -8.10 15.63 -3.98
N ALA A 113 -6.88 15.60 -3.45
CA ALA A 113 -6.37 16.63 -2.56
C ALA A 113 -6.26 17.98 -3.27
N LEU A 114 -5.70 18.03 -4.48
CA LEU A 114 -5.62 19.24 -5.27
C LEU A 114 -7.01 19.86 -5.48
N LYS A 115 -7.98 19.05 -5.91
CA LYS A 115 -9.35 19.51 -6.08
C LYS A 115 -9.99 19.99 -4.78
N GLN A 116 -9.80 19.26 -3.69
CA GLN A 116 -10.38 19.60 -2.38
C GLN A 116 -9.83 20.91 -1.82
N PHE A 117 -8.54 21.16 -2.00
CA PHE A 117 -7.86 22.37 -1.55
C PHE A 117 -7.84 23.50 -2.59
N GLN A 118 -8.44 23.30 -3.77
CA GLN A 118 -8.46 24.25 -4.88
C GLN A 118 -7.06 24.70 -5.32
N LEU A 119 -6.16 23.71 -5.39
CA LEU A 119 -4.79 23.88 -5.82
C LEU A 119 -4.62 23.44 -7.29
N GLU A 120 -3.63 24.00 -7.96
CA GLU A 120 -3.24 23.60 -9.31
C GLU A 120 -2.24 22.44 -9.25
N LYS A 121 -2.05 21.76 -10.38
CA LYS A 121 -1.12 20.63 -10.45
C LYS A 121 0.32 21.04 -10.08
N GLU A 122 0.70 22.23 -10.47
CA GLU A 122 2.01 22.86 -10.23
C GLU A 122 2.31 23.08 -8.74
N ASP A 123 1.30 23.02 -7.88
CA ASP A 123 1.46 23.12 -6.42
C ASP A 123 1.79 21.76 -5.78
N ALA A 124 1.74 20.66 -6.56
CA ALA A 124 1.92 19.31 -6.04
C ALA A 124 3.39 18.84 -6.12
N TYR A 125 3.97 18.57 -4.96
CA TYR A 125 5.28 17.94 -4.80
C TYR A 125 5.07 16.51 -4.27
N VAL A 126 5.43 15.51 -5.07
CA VAL A 126 5.26 14.10 -4.71
C VAL A 126 6.60 13.43 -4.50
N PHE A 127 6.71 12.68 -3.39
CA PHE A 127 7.91 11.97 -3.00
C PHE A 127 7.64 10.47 -3.04
N GLY A 128 8.57 9.68 -3.57
CA GLY A 128 8.41 8.25 -3.66
C GLY A 128 9.72 7.48 -3.76
N ASP A 129 9.63 6.19 -3.46
CA ASP A 129 10.78 5.27 -3.51
C ASP A 129 10.43 3.91 -4.10
N SER A 130 9.17 3.60 -4.31
CA SER A 130 8.77 2.26 -4.73
C SER A 130 7.66 2.25 -5.79
N SER A 131 7.45 1.08 -6.40
CA SER A 131 6.54 0.89 -7.53
C SER A 131 5.09 1.32 -7.26
N ASN A 132 4.62 1.30 -5.99
CA ASN A 132 3.28 1.78 -5.63
C ASN A 132 3.15 3.32 -5.69
N ASP A 133 4.27 4.05 -5.80
CA ASP A 133 4.29 5.50 -5.96
C ASP A 133 4.12 5.93 -7.42
N LEU A 134 4.26 4.99 -8.36
CA LEU A 134 4.23 5.27 -9.80
C LEU A 134 2.98 6.05 -10.23
N THR A 135 1.83 5.78 -9.63
CA THR A 135 0.58 6.46 -9.96
C THR A 135 0.63 7.95 -9.63
N MET A 136 1.21 8.34 -8.49
CA MET A 136 1.37 9.77 -8.16
C MET A 136 2.49 10.45 -8.94
N PHE A 137 3.54 9.71 -9.36
CA PHE A 137 4.57 10.24 -10.24
C PHE A 137 4.03 10.56 -11.64
N ARG A 138 3.01 9.87 -12.10
CA ARG A 138 2.35 10.15 -13.39
C ARG A 138 1.44 11.39 -13.35
N CYS A 139 0.88 11.73 -12.19
CA CYS A 139 -0.03 12.87 -12.04
C CYS A 139 0.59 14.08 -11.33
N GLY A 140 1.65 13.92 -10.55
CA GLY A 140 2.36 15.01 -9.90
C GLY A 140 3.04 15.96 -10.90
N ALA A 141 3.16 17.25 -10.55
CA ALA A 141 3.96 18.20 -11.33
C ALA A 141 5.43 18.08 -10.96
N HIS A 142 5.73 18.13 -9.64
CA HIS A 142 7.08 17.96 -9.14
C HIS A 142 7.24 16.56 -8.55
N THR A 143 8.05 15.74 -9.20
CA THR A 143 8.23 14.33 -8.87
C THR A 143 9.63 14.06 -8.35
N ILE A 144 9.71 13.71 -7.09
CA ILE A 144 10.97 13.59 -6.36
C ILE A 144 11.17 12.13 -5.94
N ALA A 145 12.16 11.45 -6.54
CA ALA A 145 12.55 10.12 -6.10
C ALA A 145 13.58 10.22 -4.97
N LEU A 146 13.45 9.35 -3.97
CA LEU A 146 14.45 9.22 -2.92
C LEU A 146 15.72 8.56 -3.47
N GLY A 147 16.87 8.81 -2.87
CA GLY A 147 18.18 8.35 -3.36
C GLY A 147 18.32 6.84 -3.52
N LYS A 148 17.44 6.08 -2.85
CA LYS A 148 17.24 4.65 -3.06
C LYS A 148 15.79 4.43 -3.43
N HIS A 149 15.53 4.10 -4.69
CA HIS A 149 14.18 3.92 -5.23
C HIS A 149 14.14 2.83 -6.32
N ASP A 150 12.94 2.41 -6.67
CA ASP A 150 12.71 1.47 -7.76
C ASP A 150 12.90 2.16 -9.13
N GLU A 151 13.69 1.57 -10.03
CA GLU A 151 13.98 2.08 -11.38
C GLU A 151 12.73 2.36 -12.23
N VAL A 152 11.58 1.78 -11.87
CA VAL A 152 10.30 2.05 -12.55
C VAL A 152 9.86 3.51 -12.43
N LEU A 153 10.39 4.25 -11.45
CA LEU A 153 10.09 5.68 -11.23
C LEU A 153 10.96 6.59 -12.11
N ASP A 154 12.16 6.14 -12.56
CA ASP A 154 13.12 6.97 -13.31
C ASP A 154 12.50 7.76 -14.46
N PRO A 155 11.66 7.16 -15.35
CA PRO A 155 11.09 7.88 -16.48
C PRO A 155 10.15 9.04 -16.11
N TYR A 156 9.71 9.07 -14.86
CA TYR A 156 8.75 10.05 -14.33
C TYR A 156 9.36 10.97 -13.27
N THR A 157 10.64 10.79 -12.95
CA THR A 157 11.33 11.54 -11.90
C THR A 157 11.93 12.83 -12.43
N GLU A 158 11.53 13.96 -11.84
CA GLU A 158 12.14 15.28 -12.13
C GLU A 158 13.44 15.46 -11.36
N TYR A 159 13.47 15.06 -10.09
CA TYR A 159 14.61 15.24 -9.20
C TYR A 159 14.86 14.02 -8.33
N VAL A 160 16.10 13.60 -8.22
CA VAL A 160 16.53 12.55 -7.28
C VAL A 160 17.21 13.23 -6.10
N THR A 161 16.63 13.07 -4.91
CA THR A 161 17.19 13.59 -3.66
C THR A 161 18.06 12.54 -2.96
N ASP A 162 18.47 12.79 -1.72
CA ASP A 162 19.23 11.83 -0.90
C ASP A 162 18.32 10.73 -0.33
N THR A 163 18.88 9.74 0.34
CA THR A 163 18.11 8.65 0.95
C THR A 163 17.33 9.13 2.18
N VAL A 164 16.37 8.31 2.64
CA VAL A 164 15.58 8.59 3.86
C VAL A 164 16.50 8.80 5.06
N GLU A 165 17.53 7.94 5.20
CA GLU A 165 18.48 7.98 6.31
C GLU A 165 19.37 9.25 6.32
N ARG A 166 19.36 10.00 5.23
CA ARG A 166 20.10 11.25 5.06
C ARG A 166 19.19 12.46 4.88
N ASP A 167 17.98 12.38 5.40
CA ASP A 167 16.97 13.44 5.35
C ASP A 167 16.61 13.88 3.91
N GLY A 168 16.52 12.93 2.97
CA GLY A 168 16.26 13.19 1.57
C GLY A 168 15.02 14.04 1.31
N VAL A 169 13.93 13.83 2.03
CA VAL A 169 12.70 14.63 1.89
C VAL A 169 12.97 16.10 2.27
N ALA A 170 13.60 16.37 3.42
CA ALA A 170 13.91 17.74 3.86
C ALA A 170 14.83 18.45 2.87
N LYS A 171 15.88 17.78 2.38
CA LYS A 171 16.79 18.33 1.37
C LYS A 171 16.09 18.69 0.07
N ALA A 172 15.14 17.88 -0.37
CA ALA A 172 14.37 18.22 -1.55
C ALA A 172 13.42 19.41 -1.29
N MET A 173 12.81 19.49 -0.11
CA MET A 173 12.00 20.67 0.26
C MET A 173 12.84 21.95 0.30
N GLU A 174 14.08 21.90 0.80
CA GLU A 174 15.04 23.01 0.73
C GLU A 174 15.41 23.35 -0.73
N HIS A 175 15.66 22.34 -1.57
CA HIS A 175 15.97 22.51 -2.99
C HIS A 175 14.88 23.29 -3.74
N TYR A 176 13.61 23.01 -3.43
CA TYR A 176 12.46 23.69 -4.02
C TYR A 176 12.04 24.96 -3.27
N GLY A 177 12.70 25.33 -2.18
CA GLY A 177 12.39 26.51 -1.37
C GLY A 177 11.05 26.41 -0.62
N LEU A 178 10.65 25.20 -0.25
CA LEU A 178 9.44 24.93 0.52
C LEU A 178 9.66 25.11 2.03
N ILE A 179 10.90 24.99 2.48
CA ILE A 179 11.37 25.28 3.84
C ILE A 179 12.70 26.03 3.79
#